data_eb0684ba44b53d7a5dcf44317f6d506d
#
_entry.id   eb0684ba44b53d7a5dcf44317f6d506d
#
_cell.length_a   1.000
_cell.length_b   1.000
_cell.length_c   1.000
_cell.angle_alpha   90.00
_cell.angle_beta   90.00
_cell.angle_gamma   90.00
#
_symmetry.space_group_name_H-M   'P 1'
#
loop_
_entity.id
_entity.type
_entity.pdbx_description
1 polymer ?
#
loop_
_entity_poly.entity_id
_entity_poly.type
_entity_poly.pdbx_seq_one_letter_code
_entity_poly.pdbx_strand_id
1 'polypeptide(L)'
;VTIGPLASMEELFNLTRDHGISGVPVVDGTKLVGIITSRDVRFEQRTDVCVKDIMTSRDRLVTAQEGTDFSEIQRLLHEHRIEKVLLVGDDGQLTGMVTVKDIAKAEAFPSACKDERGQLRVAASVGISADTDDRVAALVEAGVDLVVVDTAHGHTKGVLDRISWIKQKYPNLDVMGGNVATADGARALIDAGADSVKVGIG
;
A
#
# COMPACT_ATOMS: atom_id res chain seq x y z
N VAL A 1 0.86 2.39 -9.41
CA VAL A 1 -0.08 2.52 -10.54
C VAL A 1 0.56 3.41 -11.60
N THR A 2 0.65 2.93 -12.84
CA THR A 2 1.25 3.62 -13.99
C THR A 2 0.37 3.41 -15.22
N ILE A 3 0.61 4.17 -16.30
CA ILE A 3 -0.10 4.02 -17.57
C ILE A 3 0.89 4.09 -18.74
N GLY A 4 0.57 3.44 -19.85
CA GLY A 4 1.37 3.50 -21.07
C GLY A 4 1.14 4.79 -21.88
N PRO A 5 2.12 5.24 -22.69
CA PRO A 5 1.99 6.47 -23.47
C PRO A 5 0.92 6.38 -24.58
N LEU A 6 0.63 5.17 -25.06
CA LEU A 6 -0.38 4.93 -26.10
C LEU A 6 -1.78 4.61 -25.55
N ALA A 7 -1.94 4.61 -24.24
CA ALA A 7 -3.24 4.37 -23.60
C ALA A 7 -4.25 5.46 -23.99
N SER A 8 -5.52 5.09 -24.03
CA SER A 8 -6.61 6.00 -24.34
C SER A 8 -6.99 6.88 -23.13
N MET A 9 -7.71 7.95 -23.39
CA MET A 9 -8.25 8.79 -22.31
C MET A 9 -9.28 8.05 -21.47
N GLU A 10 -10.02 7.12 -22.06
CA GLU A 10 -10.98 6.27 -21.33
C GLU A 10 -10.27 5.37 -20.31
N GLU A 11 -9.18 4.72 -20.72
CA GLU A 11 -8.34 3.91 -19.82
C GLU A 11 -7.78 4.75 -18.66
N LEU A 12 -7.31 5.96 -18.95
CA LEU A 12 -6.83 6.89 -17.93
C LEU A 12 -7.93 7.27 -16.93
N PHE A 13 -9.12 7.63 -17.42
CA PHE A 13 -10.24 8.01 -16.53
C PHE A 13 -10.72 6.85 -15.68
N ASN A 14 -10.79 5.65 -16.21
CA ASN A 14 -11.11 4.46 -15.46
C ASN A 14 -10.05 4.20 -14.38
N LEU A 15 -8.76 4.23 -14.74
CA LEU A 15 -7.65 4.04 -13.82
C LEU A 15 -7.67 5.05 -12.67
N THR A 16 -7.84 6.33 -12.98
CA THR A 16 -7.84 7.40 -11.96
C THR A 16 -9.06 7.32 -11.04
N ARG A 17 -10.22 6.93 -11.55
CA ARG A 17 -11.44 6.71 -10.78
C ARG A 17 -11.33 5.51 -9.86
N ASP A 18 -10.89 4.38 -10.38
CA ASP A 18 -10.84 3.11 -9.66
C ASP A 18 -9.82 3.14 -8.51
N HIS A 19 -8.73 3.91 -8.69
CA HIS A 19 -7.69 4.08 -7.67
C HIS A 19 -7.82 5.39 -6.86
N GLY A 20 -8.76 6.27 -7.17
CA GLY A 20 -8.93 7.55 -6.47
C GLY A 20 -7.71 8.48 -6.55
N ILE A 21 -6.94 8.43 -7.66
CA ILE A 21 -5.68 9.17 -7.82
C ILE A 21 -5.80 10.33 -8.81
N SER A 22 -5.03 11.39 -8.59
CA SER A 22 -5.07 12.63 -9.38
C SER A 22 -3.85 12.83 -10.28
N GLY A 23 -2.95 11.87 -10.36
CA GLY A 23 -1.77 11.93 -11.21
C GLY A 23 -1.17 10.55 -11.38
N VAL A 24 -0.88 10.21 -12.63
CA VAL A 24 -0.41 8.89 -13.05
C VAL A 24 0.91 9.04 -13.80
N PRO A 25 2.00 8.43 -13.32
CA PRO A 25 3.23 8.36 -14.08
C PRO A 25 3.02 7.59 -15.38
N VAL A 26 3.59 8.10 -16.47
CA VAL A 26 3.53 7.47 -17.79
C VAL A 26 4.84 6.77 -18.04
N VAL A 27 4.78 5.47 -18.34
CA VAL A 27 5.96 4.63 -18.55
C VAL A 27 5.90 3.89 -19.88
N ASP A 28 7.04 3.77 -20.53
CA ASP A 28 7.25 2.87 -21.67
C ASP A 28 8.08 1.67 -21.19
N GLY A 29 7.41 0.53 -21.01
CA GLY A 29 7.96 -0.56 -20.23
C GLY A 29 8.16 -0.15 -18.77
N THR A 30 9.42 -0.04 -18.32
CA THR A 30 9.78 0.45 -16.97
C THR A 30 10.26 1.91 -16.96
N LYS A 31 10.58 2.48 -18.14
CA LYS A 31 11.16 3.82 -18.26
C LYS A 31 10.12 4.91 -18.10
N LEU A 32 10.44 5.90 -17.29
CA LEU A 32 9.62 7.10 -17.12
C LEU A 32 9.67 7.97 -18.39
N VAL A 33 8.52 8.20 -19.02
CA VAL A 33 8.38 9.06 -20.20
C VAL A 33 7.56 10.32 -19.93
N GLY A 34 6.80 10.36 -18.84
CA GLY A 34 6.00 11.54 -18.50
C GLY A 34 5.17 11.36 -17.24
N ILE A 35 4.33 12.35 -16.95
CA ILE A 35 3.24 12.29 -15.99
C ILE A 35 1.98 12.89 -16.58
N ILE A 36 0.82 12.33 -16.27
CA ILE A 36 -0.47 12.92 -16.58
C ILE A 36 -1.24 13.17 -15.29
N THR A 37 -1.82 14.35 -15.14
CA THR A 37 -2.50 14.77 -13.93
C THR A 37 -3.92 15.25 -14.22
N SER A 38 -4.75 15.38 -13.17
CA SER A 38 -6.09 15.95 -13.32
C SER A 38 -6.10 17.38 -13.86
N ARG A 39 -4.99 18.12 -13.78
CA ARG A 39 -4.85 19.46 -14.41
C ARG A 39 -4.75 19.35 -15.92
N ASP A 40 -4.02 18.37 -16.42
CA ASP A 40 -3.77 18.17 -17.84
C ASP A 40 -5.07 17.78 -18.58
N VAL A 41 -5.95 17.02 -17.90
CA VAL A 41 -7.19 16.50 -18.50
C VAL A 41 -8.45 17.27 -18.12
N ARG A 42 -8.33 18.32 -17.27
CA ARG A 42 -9.52 19.03 -16.73
C ARG A 42 -10.48 19.57 -17.77
N PHE A 43 -9.96 20.02 -18.91
CA PHE A 43 -10.73 20.63 -20.00
C PHE A 43 -10.57 19.85 -21.31
N GLU A 44 -9.93 18.68 -21.26
CA GLU A 44 -9.78 17.85 -22.45
C GLU A 44 -11.11 17.17 -22.79
N GLN A 45 -11.58 17.39 -24.01
CA GLN A 45 -12.84 16.83 -24.51
C GLN A 45 -12.62 15.78 -25.60
N ARG A 46 -11.41 15.69 -26.14
CA ARG A 46 -11.07 14.72 -27.18
C ARG A 46 -10.87 13.36 -26.55
N THR A 47 -11.59 12.36 -27.02
CA THR A 47 -11.48 10.97 -26.58
C THR A 47 -10.60 10.12 -27.49
N ASP A 48 -10.23 10.65 -28.64
CA ASP A 48 -9.44 10.00 -29.69
C ASP A 48 -7.93 10.23 -29.57
N VAL A 49 -7.49 10.97 -28.54
CA VAL A 49 -6.09 11.25 -28.27
C VAL A 49 -5.49 10.25 -27.27
N CYS A 50 -4.19 9.98 -27.43
CA CYS A 50 -3.44 9.14 -26.49
C CYS A 50 -2.90 9.97 -25.33
N VAL A 51 -2.57 9.29 -24.22
CA VAL A 51 -1.96 9.91 -23.02
C VAL A 51 -0.72 10.72 -23.37
N LYS A 52 0.15 10.24 -24.29
CA LYS A 52 1.37 10.95 -24.74
C LYS A 52 1.12 12.32 -25.33
N ASP A 53 -0.07 12.55 -25.91
CA ASP A 53 -0.39 13.80 -26.60
C ASP A 53 -0.76 14.92 -25.61
N ILE A 54 -1.06 14.56 -24.35
CA ILE A 54 -1.53 15.48 -23.31
C ILE A 54 -0.60 15.51 -22.09
N MET A 55 0.15 14.41 -21.82
CA MET A 55 1.03 14.32 -20.66
C MET A 55 2.09 15.42 -20.60
N THR A 56 2.57 15.73 -19.42
CA THR A 56 3.83 16.45 -19.25
C THR A 56 4.98 15.48 -19.51
N SER A 57 5.76 15.74 -20.55
CA SER A 57 6.86 14.87 -21.01
C SER A 57 8.04 14.87 -20.03
N ARG A 58 8.88 13.83 -20.10
CA ARG A 58 10.00 13.58 -19.20
C ARG A 58 11.00 14.74 -19.08
N ASP A 59 11.30 15.43 -20.18
CA ASP A 59 12.20 16.56 -20.25
C ASP A 59 11.73 17.79 -19.45
N ARG A 60 10.43 17.88 -19.18
CA ARG A 60 9.79 18.95 -18.40
C ARG A 60 9.53 18.57 -16.94
N LEU A 61 9.88 17.34 -16.55
CA LEU A 61 9.64 16.84 -15.18
C LEU A 61 10.80 17.15 -14.25
N VAL A 62 10.47 17.54 -13.04
CA VAL A 62 11.40 17.51 -11.91
C VAL A 62 11.35 16.10 -11.32
N THR A 63 12.49 15.44 -11.29
CA THR A 63 12.65 14.08 -10.75
C THR A 63 13.79 14.07 -9.75
N ALA A 64 13.80 13.07 -8.87
CA ALA A 64 14.90 12.79 -7.97
C ALA A 64 15.39 11.34 -8.17
N GLN A 65 16.61 11.06 -7.74
CA GLN A 65 17.12 9.70 -7.71
C GLN A 65 16.45 8.87 -6.61
N GLU A 66 16.37 7.57 -6.80
CA GLU A 66 15.97 6.65 -5.74
C GLU A 66 16.89 6.82 -4.51
N GLY A 67 16.29 6.85 -3.31
CA GLY A 67 17.05 7.08 -2.07
C GLY A 67 17.34 8.56 -1.75
N THR A 68 16.89 9.51 -2.56
CA THR A 68 16.98 10.94 -2.23
C THR A 68 16.24 11.23 -0.92
N ASP A 69 16.90 11.98 -0.02
CA ASP A 69 16.33 12.34 1.29
C ASP A 69 15.07 13.21 1.17
N PHE A 70 14.15 13.02 2.11
CA PHE A 70 12.88 13.77 2.16
C PHE A 70 13.07 15.29 2.21
N SER A 71 14.11 15.78 2.89
CA SER A 71 14.42 17.21 2.95
C SER A 71 14.76 17.79 1.57
N GLU A 72 15.49 17.06 0.76
CA GLU A 72 15.82 17.47 -0.59
C GLU A 72 14.57 17.39 -1.51
N ILE A 73 13.76 16.35 -1.36
CA ILE A 73 12.48 16.25 -2.10
C ILE A 73 11.55 17.40 -1.73
N GLN A 74 11.47 17.78 -0.44
CA GLN A 74 10.69 18.93 0.02
C GLN A 74 11.19 20.25 -0.60
N ARG A 75 12.50 20.42 -0.71
CA ARG A 75 13.11 21.56 -1.39
C ARG A 75 12.69 21.62 -2.87
N LEU A 76 12.76 20.52 -3.59
CA LEU A 76 12.34 20.42 -5.00
C LEU A 76 10.85 20.75 -5.17
N LEU A 77 9.98 20.18 -4.33
CA LEU A 77 8.54 20.47 -4.35
C LEU A 77 8.25 21.96 -4.17
N HIS A 78 8.94 22.59 -3.21
CA HIS A 78 8.77 24.02 -2.91
C HIS A 78 9.33 24.92 -4.01
N GLU A 79 10.57 24.70 -4.45
CA GLU A 79 11.27 25.50 -5.47
C GLU A 79 10.53 25.52 -6.79
N HIS A 80 10.07 24.32 -7.24
CA HIS A 80 9.36 24.16 -8.50
C HIS A 80 7.83 24.33 -8.38
N ARG A 81 7.29 24.57 -7.17
CA ARG A 81 5.85 24.71 -6.89
C ARG A 81 5.02 23.55 -7.45
N ILE A 82 5.52 22.33 -7.27
CA ILE A 82 4.89 21.10 -7.69
C ILE A 82 4.41 20.28 -6.49
N GLU A 83 3.47 19.39 -6.69
CA GLU A 83 2.90 18.55 -5.63
C GLU A 83 3.48 17.13 -5.58
N LYS A 84 4.22 16.74 -6.62
CA LYS A 84 4.74 15.38 -6.81
C LYS A 84 6.13 15.42 -7.43
N VAL A 85 7.03 14.60 -6.90
CA VAL A 85 8.34 14.31 -7.49
C VAL A 85 8.40 12.81 -7.80
N LEU A 86 8.78 12.48 -9.02
CA LEU A 86 8.97 11.09 -9.43
C LEU A 86 10.40 10.66 -9.13
N LEU A 87 10.53 9.46 -8.55
CA LEU A 87 11.83 8.87 -8.27
C LEU A 87 12.24 7.97 -9.43
N VAL A 88 13.49 8.08 -9.83
CA VAL A 88 14.05 7.31 -10.95
C VAL A 88 15.34 6.61 -10.54
N GLY A 89 15.55 5.41 -11.06
CA GLY A 89 16.83 4.71 -10.98
C GLY A 89 17.84 5.25 -12.00
N ASP A 90 19.07 4.74 -11.95
CA ASP A 90 20.20 5.18 -12.78
C ASP A 90 19.94 5.03 -14.30
N ASP A 91 19.14 4.06 -14.71
CA ASP A 91 18.75 3.81 -16.09
C ASP A 91 17.47 4.55 -16.53
N GLY A 92 16.92 5.43 -15.65
CA GLY A 92 15.73 6.22 -15.90
C GLY A 92 14.41 5.45 -15.72
N GLN A 93 14.46 4.25 -15.12
CA GLN A 93 13.24 3.54 -14.73
C GLN A 93 12.53 4.26 -13.58
N LEU A 94 11.21 4.20 -13.58
CA LEU A 94 10.41 4.73 -12.48
C LEU A 94 10.50 3.77 -11.29
N THR A 95 11.00 4.27 -10.14
CA THR A 95 11.10 3.49 -8.89
C THR A 95 10.10 3.93 -7.84
N GLY A 96 9.61 5.18 -7.91
CA GLY A 96 8.64 5.67 -6.94
C GLY A 96 8.09 7.05 -7.26
N MET A 97 7.28 7.54 -6.32
CA MET A 97 6.75 8.91 -6.34
C MET A 97 6.57 9.38 -4.90
N VAL A 98 6.99 10.61 -4.63
CA VAL A 98 6.76 11.28 -3.34
C VAL A 98 5.90 12.52 -3.58
N THR A 99 4.90 12.71 -2.73
CA THR A 99 3.99 13.85 -2.80
C THR A 99 4.10 14.74 -1.55
N VAL A 100 3.63 15.99 -1.65
CA VAL A 100 3.49 16.89 -0.47
C VAL A 100 2.70 16.22 0.66
N LYS A 101 1.68 15.41 0.32
CA LYS A 101 0.87 14.70 1.31
C LYS A 101 1.67 13.64 2.07
N ASP A 102 2.60 12.96 1.41
CA ASP A 102 3.44 11.92 2.03
C ASP A 102 4.39 12.56 3.06
N ILE A 103 4.99 13.70 2.72
CA ILE A 103 5.85 14.46 3.63
C ILE A 103 5.04 14.96 4.84
N ALA A 104 3.91 15.62 4.60
CA ALA A 104 3.05 16.13 5.68
C ALA A 104 2.57 15.00 6.62
N LYS A 105 2.25 13.82 6.07
CA LYS A 105 1.87 12.66 6.88
C LYS A 105 3.06 12.08 7.65
N ALA A 106 4.25 12.07 7.07
CA ALA A 106 5.45 11.60 7.77
C ALA A 106 5.79 12.49 8.96
N GLU A 107 5.64 13.81 8.82
CA GLU A 107 5.83 14.79 9.90
C GLU A 107 4.73 14.68 10.98
N ALA A 108 3.46 14.55 10.57
CA ALA A 108 2.33 14.46 11.49
C ALA A 108 2.28 13.11 12.25
N PHE A 109 2.77 12.03 11.65
CA PHE A 109 2.70 10.67 12.19
C PHE A 109 4.06 9.97 12.15
N PRO A 110 5.07 10.46 12.92
CA PRO A 110 6.44 9.91 12.88
C PRO A 110 6.52 8.47 13.43
N SER A 111 5.56 8.07 14.28
CA SER A 111 5.48 6.73 14.87
C SER A 111 4.56 5.77 14.10
N ALA A 112 4.13 6.12 12.90
CA ALA A 112 3.30 5.22 12.08
C ALA A 112 4.06 3.92 11.77
N CYS A 113 3.38 2.78 11.98
CA CYS A 113 3.96 1.45 11.70
C CYS A 113 4.01 1.24 10.19
N LYS A 114 5.22 1.22 9.65
CA LYS A 114 5.48 1.10 8.21
C LYS A 114 6.34 -0.12 7.92
N ASP A 115 6.23 -0.63 6.71
CA ASP A 115 7.13 -1.64 6.16
C ASP A 115 8.44 -1.00 5.65
N GLU A 116 9.33 -1.83 5.10
CA GLU A 116 10.62 -1.41 4.54
C GLU A 116 10.49 -0.48 3.31
N ARG A 117 9.30 -0.49 2.67
CA ARG A 117 8.98 0.39 1.54
C ARG A 117 8.32 1.70 1.97
N GLY A 118 8.15 1.91 3.29
CA GLY A 118 7.46 3.08 3.85
C GLY A 118 5.94 3.04 3.74
N GLN A 119 5.34 1.89 3.39
CA GLN A 119 3.89 1.69 3.34
C GLN A 119 3.37 1.34 4.75
N LEU A 120 2.16 1.81 5.08
CA LEU A 120 1.52 1.46 6.34
C LEU A 120 1.26 -0.05 6.40
N ARG A 121 1.68 -0.68 7.50
CA ARG A 121 1.30 -2.07 7.76
C ARG A 121 -0.18 -2.17 8.06
N VAL A 122 -0.82 -3.21 7.53
CA VAL A 122 -2.25 -3.45 7.64
C VAL A 122 -2.54 -4.79 8.31
N ALA A 123 -3.55 -4.78 9.20
CA ALA A 123 -4.07 -5.98 9.82
C ALA A 123 -5.52 -6.22 9.43
N ALA A 124 -5.91 -7.48 9.29
CA ALA A 124 -7.29 -7.86 9.01
C ALA A 124 -7.79 -8.92 9.98
N SER A 125 -9.01 -8.72 10.50
CA SER A 125 -9.65 -9.67 11.40
C SER A 125 -10.31 -10.81 10.65
N VAL A 126 -10.18 -12.01 11.20
CA VAL A 126 -10.85 -13.24 10.77
C VAL A 126 -11.49 -13.93 11.99
N GLY A 127 -12.52 -14.72 11.74
CA GLY A 127 -13.15 -15.60 12.72
C GLY A 127 -12.59 -17.02 12.68
N ILE A 128 -13.44 -17.95 13.10
CA ILE A 128 -13.15 -19.40 13.11
C ILE A 128 -14.17 -20.20 12.29
N SER A 129 -14.99 -19.51 11.48
CA SER A 129 -16.00 -20.11 10.60
C SER A 129 -15.38 -20.87 9.41
N ALA A 130 -16.19 -21.65 8.71
CA ALA A 130 -15.71 -22.51 7.63
C ALA A 130 -15.15 -21.75 6.42
N ASP A 131 -15.60 -20.51 6.19
CA ASP A 131 -15.14 -19.63 5.11
C ASP A 131 -13.83 -18.87 5.45
N THR A 132 -13.31 -19.05 6.65
CA THR A 132 -12.09 -18.37 7.11
C THR A 132 -10.86 -18.77 6.27
N ASP A 133 -10.80 -20.01 5.79
CA ASP A 133 -9.68 -20.50 4.99
C ASP A 133 -9.52 -19.70 3.69
N ASP A 134 -10.62 -19.48 2.97
CA ASP A 134 -10.65 -18.72 1.72
C ASP A 134 -10.38 -17.24 1.99
N ARG A 135 -10.92 -16.71 3.10
CA ARG A 135 -10.69 -15.33 3.51
C ARG A 135 -9.20 -15.07 3.84
N VAL A 136 -8.56 -15.97 4.59
CA VAL A 136 -7.13 -15.84 4.89
C VAL A 136 -6.30 -15.91 3.62
N ALA A 137 -6.62 -16.83 2.70
CA ALA A 137 -5.93 -16.95 1.41
C ALA A 137 -6.02 -15.66 0.60
N ALA A 138 -7.20 -15.06 0.48
CA ALA A 138 -7.41 -13.80 -0.23
C ALA A 138 -6.69 -12.61 0.44
N LEU A 139 -6.64 -12.56 1.78
CA LEU A 139 -5.90 -11.54 2.52
C LEU A 139 -4.38 -11.65 2.30
N VAL A 140 -3.85 -12.87 2.28
CA VAL A 140 -2.42 -13.11 1.98
C VAL A 140 -2.09 -12.70 0.55
N GLU A 141 -2.93 -13.05 -0.42
CA GLU A 141 -2.78 -12.63 -1.81
C GLU A 141 -2.83 -11.11 -1.97
N ALA A 142 -3.67 -10.44 -1.16
CA ALA A 142 -3.75 -8.97 -1.11
C ALA A 142 -2.58 -8.31 -0.37
N GLY A 143 -1.66 -9.07 0.24
CA GLY A 143 -0.47 -8.54 0.91
C GLY A 143 -0.73 -8.04 2.33
N VAL A 144 -1.64 -8.68 3.09
CA VAL A 144 -1.84 -8.35 4.52
C VAL A 144 -0.58 -8.63 5.34
N ASP A 145 -0.22 -7.72 6.25
CA ASP A 145 0.94 -7.88 7.12
C ASP A 145 0.63 -8.75 8.35
N LEU A 146 -0.58 -8.63 8.90
CA LEU A 146 -1.00 -9.31 10.12
C LEU A 146 -2.44 -9.81 9.99
N VAL A 147 -2.70 -11.04 10.39
CA VAL A 147 -4.06 -11.57 10.56
C VAL A 147 -4.41 -11.64 12.04
N VAL A 148 -5.58 -11.12 12.41
CA VAL A 148 -6.10 -11.14 13.76
C VAL A 148 -7.21 -12.17 13.87
N VAL A 149 -6.98 -13.29 14.58
CA VAL A 149 -8.05 -14.23 14.94
C VAL A 149 -8.79 -13.63 16.13
N ASP A 150 -9.85 -12.88 15.83
CA ASP A 150 -10.58 -12.01 16.76
C ASP A 150 -11.89 -12.67 17.21
N THR A 151 -11.97 -13.04 18.47
CA THR A 151 -13.15 -13.68 19.05
C THR A 151 -13.41 -13.19 20.46
N ALA A 152 -14.66 -13.34 20.95
CA ALA A 152 -15.02 -13.02 22.34
C ALA A 152 -14.30 -13.92 23.36
N HIS A 153 -13.91 -15.15 22.96
CA HIS A 153 -13.28 -16.15 23.82
C HIS A 153 -12.07 -16.77 23.11
N GLY A 154 -10.94 -16.07 23.14
CA GLY A 154 -9.70 -16.49 22.47
C GLY A 154 -9.11 -17.80 23.01
N HIS A 155 -9.39 -18.18 24.28
CA HIS A 155 -8.94 -19.44 24.88
C HIS A 155 -9.88 -20.61 24.58
N THR A 156 -10.34 -20.74 23.34
CA THR A 156 -11.13 -21.88 22.89
C THR A 156 -10.34 -22.74 21.91
N LYS A 157 -10.63 -24.04 21.89
CA LYS A 157 -9.97 -24.98 20.98
C LYS A 157 -10.03 -24.52 19.52
N GLY A 158 -11.17 -24.01 19.06
CA GLY A 158 -11.33 -23.55 17.68
C GLY A 158 -10.43 -22.38 17.32
N VAL A 159 -10.14 -21.47 18.26
CA VAL A 159 -9.19 -20.36 18.06
C VAL A 159 -7.75 -20.85 18.01
N LEU A 160 -7.37 -21.75 18.95
CA LEU A 160 -6.03 -22.32 19.00
C LEU A 160 -5.73 -23.14 17.73
N ASP A 161 -6.67 -23.99 17.31
CA ASP A 161 -6.55 -24.77 16.09
C ASP A 161 -6.45 -23.85 14.85
N ARG A 162 -7.20 -22.74 14.81
CA ARG A 162 -7.15 -21.77 13.71
C ARG A 162 -5.80 -21.06 13.61
N ILE A 163 -5.23 -20.63 14.72
CA ILE A 163 -3.90 -19.99 14.76
C ILE A 163 -2.85 -21.00 14.29
N SER A 164 -2.86 -22.22 14.82
CA SER A 164 -1.92 -23.26 14.41
C SER A 164 -2.03 -23.57 12.91
N TRP A 165 -3.24 -23.64 12.38
CA TRP A 165 -3.47 -23.87 10.95
C TRP A 165 -2.90 -22.71 10.10
N ILE A 166 -3.13 -21.43 10.47
CA ILE A 166 -2.60 -20.29 9.75
C ILE A 166 -1.06 -20.33 9.73
N LYS A 167 -0.45 -20.52 10.89
CA LYS A 167 1.02 -20.58 11.01
C LYS A 167 1.66 -21.75 10.25
N GLN A 168 0.99 -22.90 10.17
CA GLN A 168 1.46 -24.03 9.36
C GLN A 168 1.38 -23.73 7.85
N LYS A 169 0.30 -23.10 7.41
CA LYS A 169 0.07 -22.82 5.98
C LYS A 169 0.84 -21.57 5.51
N TYR A 170 1.00 -20.59 6.37
CA TYR A 170 1.66 -19.29 6.08
C TYR A 170 2.68 -18.95 7.19
N PRO A 171 3.85 -19.63 7.23
CA PRO A 171 4.81 -19.50 8.34
C PRO A 171 5.34 -18.08 8.57
N ASN A 172 5.41 -17.27 7.51
CA ASN A 172 5.93 -15.90 7.53
C ASN A 172 4.85 -14.84 7.81
N LEU A 173 3.57 -15.22 7.90
CA LEU A 173 2.49 -14.31 8.22
C LEU A 173 2.40 -14.11 9.73
N ASP A 174 2.39 -12.86 10.18
CA ASP A 174 2.16 -12.56 11.58
C ASP A 174 0.70 -12.84 11.96
N VAL A 175 0.50 -13.47 13.11
CA VAL A 175 -0.83 -13.84 13.63
C VAL A 175 -1.01 -13.32 15.05
N MET A 176 -2.07 -12.53 15.25
CA MET A 176 -2.54 -12.13 16.57
C MET A 176 -3.76 -12.95 16.96
N GLY A 177 -3.79 -13.47 18.18
CA GLY A 177 -4.94 -14.21 18.71
C GLY A 177 -5.60 -13.47 19.89
N GLY A 178 -6.92 -13.52 19.98
CA GLY A 178 -7.67 -12.96 21.11
C GLY A 178 -9.19 -13.05 20.96
N ASN A 179 -9.96 -12.48 21.95
CA ASN A 179 -9.44 -11.81 23.13
C ASN A 179 -9.25 -12.80 24.29
N VAL A 180 -8.27 -12.53 25.13
CA VAL A 180 -8.05 -13.26 26.37
C VAL A 180 -7.84 -12.29 27.54
N ALA A 181 -8.22 -12.71 28.73
CA ALA A 181 -8.08 -11.93 29.95
C ALA A 181 -7.30 -12.67 31.06
N THR A 182 -6.74 -13.84 30.77
CA THR A 182 -6.00 -14.67 31.75
C THR A 182 -4.62 -15.02 31.21
N ALA A 183 -3.67 -15.26 32.12
CA ALA A 183 -2.32 -15.70 31.77
C ALA A 183 -2.32 -17.05 31.03
N ASP A 184 -3.20 -17.98 31.45
CA ASP A 184 -3.29 -19.29 30.79
C ASP A 184 -3.84 -19.20 29.37
N GLY A 185 -4.83 -18.29 29.12
CA GLY A 185 -5.31 -18.01 27.78
C GLY A 185 -4.23 -17.41 26.88
N ALA A 186 -3.42 -16.48 27.42
CA ALA A 186 -2.31 -15.89 26.68
C ALA A 186 -1.24 -16.94 26.34
N ARG A 187 -0.86 -17.81 27.31
CA ARG A 187 0.09 -18.90 27.05
C ARG A 187 -0.43 -19.86 25.97
N ALA A 188 -1.71 -20.26 26.06
CA ALA A 188 -2.29 -21.17 25.08
C ALA A 188 -2.26 -20.59 23.66
N LEU A 189 -2.48 -19.29 23.48
CA LEU A 189 -2.35 -18.63 22.18
C LEU A 189 -0.90 -18.62 21.67
N ILE A 190 0.06 -18.34 22.55
CA ILE A 190 1.50 -18.37 22.21
C ILE A 190 1.92 -19.80 21.83
N ASP A 191 1.51 -20.80 22.62
CA ASP A 191 1.80 -22.22 22.37
C ASP A 191 1.17 -22.72 21.04
N ALA A 192 0.04 -22.12 20.64
CA ALA A 192 -0.58 -22.36 19.33
C ALA A 192 0.15 -21.68 18.16
N GLY A 193 1.15 -20.83 18.45
CA GLY A 193 1.99 -20.16 17.45
C GLY A 193 1.64 -18.70 17.18
N ALA A 194 0.81 -18.05 18.01
CA ALA A 194 0.51 -16.64 17.83
C ALA A 194 1.76 -15.77 18.09
N ASP A 195 2.04 -14.83 17.17
CA ASP A 195 3.13 -13.86 17.28
C ASP A 195 2.78 -12.72 18.25
N SER A 196 1.49 -12.48 18.45
CA SER A 196 0.99 -11.50 19.42
C SER A 196 -0.36 -11.90 20.01
N VAL A 197 -0.68 -11.33 21.18
CA VAL A 197 -1.89 -11.66 21.94
C VAL A 197 -2.70 -10.39 22.19
N LYS A 198 -3.98 -10.44 21.84
CA LYS A 198 -4.96 -9.38 22.09
C LYS A 198 -5.60 -9.60 23.45
N VAL A 199 -5.15 -8.80 24.45
CA VAL A 199 -5.66 -8.86 25.82
C VAL A 199 -6.81 -7.89 26.00
N GLY A 200 -7.93 -8.36 26.52
CA GLY A 200 -9.11 -7.54 26.78
C GLY A 200 -10.39 -8.37 26.84
N ILE A 201 -11.48 -7.66 27.08
CA ILE A 201 -12.84 -8.23 27.03
C ILE A 201 -13.25 -8.32 25.55
N GLY A 202 -13.74 -9.48 25.15
CA GLY A 202 -14.23 -9.74 23.79
C GLY A 202 -15.59 -9.14 23.52
#